data_abf79cc0418e124217a725c41ca9a655
#
_entry.id   abf79cc0418e124217a725c41ca9a655
#
_cell.length_a   1.000
_cell.length_b   1.000
_cell.length_c   1.000
_cell.angle_alpha   90.00
_cell.angle_beta   90.00
_cell.angle_gamma   90.00
#
_symmetry.space_group_name_H-M   'P 1'
#
loop_
_entity.id
_entity.type
_entity.pdbx_description
1 polymer ?
#
loop_
_entity_poly.entity_id
_entity_poly.type
_entity_poly.pdbx_seq_one_letter_code
_entity_poly.pdbx_strand_id
1 'polypeptide(L)'
;MKPATLIIAACVCVTAFAQPSSAANGAAQDKAQVVNRIDGLLAASKTFYLATVDGDQPKLRPLGAHHVVDGKVWLGVGEFKNVYRPLVANPKCEVVALQPAGGKWLRWTGRAVFAEGAERERLEEVFLTAAPRLRRIYNKKPGKRMMCFTLADARAELIPMMPPGEVFLDETAGK
;
A
#
# COMPACT_ATOMS: atom_id res chain seq x y z
N MET A 1 -59.96 39.63 36.05
CA MET A 1 -59.03 39.67 34.93
C MET A 1 -57.85 38.74 35.33
N LYS A 2 -57.72 37.59 34.70
CA LYS A 2 -56.62 36.63 34.93
C LYS A 2 -55.58 36.76 33.76
N PRO A 3 -54.28 36.82 34.04
CA PRO A 3 -53.29 36.83 32.98
C PRO A 3 -53.08 35.42 32.43
N ALA A 4 -53.00 35.30 31.09
CA ALA A 4 -52.67 34.08 30.36
C ALA A 4 -51.15 33.89 30.34
N THR A 5 -50.70 32.78 30.86
CA THR A 5 -49.27 32.38 30.82
C THR A 5 -49.00 31.68 29.49
N LEU A 6 -48.16 32.30 28.66
CA LEU A 6 -47.68 31.76 27.39
C LEU A 6 -46.51 30.81 27.66
N ILE A 7 -46.70 29.50 27.38
CA ILE A 7 -45.63 28.50 27.45
C ILE A 7 -44.97 28.39 26.09
N ILE A 8 -43.73 28.85 25.94
CA ILE A 8 -42.90 28.65 24.72
C ILE A 8 -42.23 27.30 24.87
N ALA A 9 -42.66 26.33 24.06
CA ALA A 9 -41.99 25.04 23.90
C ALA A 9 -40.75 25.21 23.04
N ALA A 10 -39.56 25.11 23.63
CA ALA A 10 -38.29 25.05 22.88
C ALA A 10 -38.11 23.64 22.31
N CYS A 11 -38.22 23.51 20.99
CA CYS A 11 -37.89 22.29 20.25
C CYS A 11 -36.37 22.14 20.16
N VAL A 12 -35.77 21.29 21.00
CA VAL A 12 -34.35 20.95 20.91
C VAL A 12 -34.19 19.88 19.84
N CYS A 13 -33.75 20.30 18.65
CA CYS A 13 -33.29 19.37 17.58
C CYS A 13 -31.97 18.72 18.06
N VAL A 14 -32.04 17.51 18.55
CA VAL A 14 -30.86 16.66 18.79
C VAL A 14 -30.43 16.07 17.44
N THR A 15 -29.43 16.67 16.82
CA THR A 15 -28.75 16.06 15.70
C THR A 15 -27.91 14.88 16.19
N ALA A 16 -28.41 13.67 16.00
CA ALA A 16 -27.66 12.45 16.27
C ALA A 16 -26.48 12.34 15.28
N PHE A 17 -25.28 12.66 15.74
CA PHE A 17 -24.06 12.27 15.05
C PHE A 17 -23.94 10.74 15.13
N ALA A 18 -24.10 10.06 13.98
CA ALA A 18 -23.87 8.63 13.90
C ALA A 18 -22.38 8.36 14.18
N GLN A 19 -22.07 7.74 15.29
CA GLN A 19 -20.73 7.26 15.61
C GLN A 19 -20.44 6.03 14.74
N PRO A 20 -19.21 5.92 14.16
CA PRO A 20 -18.84 4.71 13.42
C PRO A 20 -18.89 3.49 14.34
N SER A 21 -19.44 2.39 13.84
CA SER A 21 -19.61 1.17 14.64
C SER A 21 -18.25 0.62 15.09
N SER A 22 -18.19 0.00 16.27
CA SER A 22 -16.94 -0.57 16.83
C SER A 22 -16.28 -1.61 15.90
N ALA A 23 -17.08 -2.34 15.12
CA ALA A 23 -16.59 -3.30 14.12
C ALA A 23 -15.82 -2.62 12.95
N ALA A 24 -16.30 -1.46 12.48
CA ALA A 24 -15.60 -0.71 11.43
C ALA A 24 -14.26 -0.14 11.93
N ASN A 25 -14.21 0.28 13.21
CA ASN A 25 -12.97 0.73 13.84
C ASN A 25 -11.96 -0.41 14.03
N GLY A 26 -12.41 -1.61 14.41
CA GLY A 26 -11.56 -2.80 14.52
C GLY A 26 -10.92 -3.17 13.18
N ALA A 27 -11.70 -3.31 12.12
CA ALA A 27 -11.21 -3.65 10.79
C ALA A 27 -10.24 -2.60 10.22
N ALA A 28 -10.46 -1.32 10.50
CA ALA A 28 -9.55 -0.25 10.07
C ALA A 28 -8.22 -0.29 10.84
N GLN A 29 -8.24 -0.62 12.14
CA GLN A 29 -7.04 -0.77 12.96
C GLN A 29 -6.23 -1.99 12.53
N ASP A 30 -6.88 -3.12 12.25
CA ASP A 30 -6.21 -4.33 11.75
C ASP A 30 -5.52 -4.08 10.41
N LYS A 31 -6.19 -3.37 9.50
CA LYS A 31 -5.60 -2.99 8.21
C LYS A 31 -4.39 -2.07 8.38
N ALA A 32 -4.46 -1.08 9.25
CA ALA A 32 -3.34 -0.18 9.52
C ALA A 32 -2.15 -0.94 10.12
N GLN A 33 -2.38 -1.91 11.01
CA GLN A 33 -1.32 -2.76 11.57
C GLN A 33 -0.64 -3.60 10.49
N VAL A 34 -1.41 -4.20 9.57
CA VAL A 34 -0.86 -4.97 8.44
C VAL A 34 0.00 -4.08 7.54
N VAL A 35 -0.49 -2.90 7.18
CA VAL A 35 0.25 -1.93 6.36
C VAL A 35 1.57 -1.53 7.02
N ASN A 36 1.53 -1.17 8.31
CA ASN A 36 2.71 -0.80 9.08
C ASN A 36 3.70 -1.97 9.21
N ARG A 37 3.20 -3.20 9.33
CA ARG A 37 4.04 -4.40 9.38
C ARG A 37 4.77 -4.64 8.07
N ILE A 38 4.07 -4.54 6.92
CA ILE A 38 4.70 -4.67 5.59
C ILE A 38 5.76 -3.58 5.40
N ASP A 39 5.41 -2.32 5.68
CA ASP A 39 6.32 -1.19 5.55
C ASP A 39 7.58 -1.36 6.39
N GLY A 40 7.43 -1.74 7.66
CA GLY A 40 8.55 -2.01 8.57
C GLY A 40 9.48 -3.14 8.07
N LEU A 41 8.91 -4.21 7.50
CA LEU A 41 9.69 -5.32 6.94
C LEU A 41 10.45 -4.91 5.68
N LEU A 42 9.85 -4.09 4.80
CA LEU A 42 10.52 -3.52 3.62
C LEU A 42 11.63 -2.55 4.02
N ALA A 43 11.36 -1.67 4.98
CA ALA A 43 12.35 -0.71 5.49
C ALA A 43 13.55 -1.39 6.15
N ALA A 44 13.32 -2.42 6.96
CA ALA A 44 14.38 -3.20 7.60
C ALA A 44 15.29 -3.90 6.57
N SER A 45 14.71 -4.39 5.48
CA SER A 45 15.42 -5.05 4.40
C SER A 45 16.28 -4.08 3.57
N LYS A 46 15.95 -2.78 3.53
CA LYS A 46 16.56 -1.74 2.69
C LYS A 46 16.45 -1.99 1.19
N THR A 47 16.70 -3.22 0.76
CA THR A 47 16.53 -3.72 -0.61
C THR A 47 15.63 -4.92 -0.57
N PHE A 48 14.58 -4.89 -1.34
CA PHE A 48 13.66 -6.01 -1.53
C PHE A 48 13.61 -6.38 -3.02
N TYR A 49 13.10 -7.55 -3.31
CA TYR A 49 13.09 -8.08 -4.68
C TYR A 49 11.67 -8.20 -5.19
N LEU A 50 11.45 -7.77 -6.41
CA LEU A 50 10.19 -7.92 -7.14
C LEU A 50 10.35 -8.99 -8.20
N ALA A 51 9.59 -10.07 -8.08
CA ALA A 51 9.43 -11.10 -9.10
C ALA A 51 8.24 -10.74 -10.00
N THR A 52 8.45 -10.84 -11.32
CA THR A 52 7.46 -10.59 -12.37
C THR A 52 7.61 -11.63 -13.46
N VAL A 53 6.67 -11.69 -14.40
CA VAL A 53 6.73 -12.56 -15.56
C VAL A 53 6.74 -11.70 -16.83
N ASP A 54 7.68 -11.95 -17.73
CA ASP A 54 7.83 -11.29 -19.01
C ASP A 54 7.63 -12.35 -20.12
N GLY A 55 6.42 -12.42 -20.67
CA GLY A 55 5.99 -13.55 -21.47
C GLY A 55 5.87 -14.82 -20.60
N ASP A 56 6.75 -15.78 -20.84
CA ASP A 56 6.89 -17.02 -20.03
C ASP A 56 8.13 -17.00 -19.11
N GLN A 57 8.97 -15.95 -19.22
CA GLN A 57 10.23 -15.86 -18.50
C GLN A 57 10.05 -15.16 -17.14
N PRO A 58 10.33 -15.83 -16.02
CA PRO A 58 10.41 -15.17 -14.72
C PRO A 58 11.53 -14.14 -14.66
N LYS A 59 11.27 -13.01 -14.06
CA LYS A 59 12.22 -11.91 -13.88
C LYS A 59 12.25 -11.45 -12.43
N LEU A 60 13.43 -11.26 -11.89
CA LEU A 60 13.65 -10.74 -10.55
C LEU A 60 14.40 -9.40 -10.61
N ARG A 61 13.94 -8.42 -9.83
CA ARG A 61 14.55 -7.07 -9.80
C ARG A 61 14.69 -6.58 -8.37
N PRO A 62 15.85 -6.02 -7.98
CA PRO A 62 15.99 -5.31 -6.71
C PRO A 62 15.26 -3.97 -6.77
N LEU A 63 14.51 -3.68 -5.72
CA LEU A 63 13.84 -2.41 -5.47
C LEU A 63 14.22 -1.89 -4.08
N GLY A 64 14.05 -0.60 -3.84
CA GLY A 64 14.29 0.01 -2.54
C GLY A 64 13.34 1.18 -2.25
N ALA A 65 12.51 1.54 -3.22
CA ALA A 65 11.59 2.67 -3.07
C ALA A 65 10.20 2.18 -2.68
N HIS A 66 9.77 2.52 -1.46
CA HIS A 66 8.41 2.30 -0.96
C HIS A 66 8.01 3.43 -0.02
N HIS A 67 6.71 3.69 0.09
CA HIS A 67 6.12 4.63 1.04
C HIS A 67 4.71 4.21 1.41
N VAL A 68 4.30 4.50 2.64
CA VAL A 68 2.89 4.40 3.06
C VAL A 68 2.20 5.73 2.76
N VAL A 69 1.17 5.67 1.95
CA VAL A 69 0.31 6.82 1.63
C VAL A 69 -1.14 6.37 1.64
N ASP A 70 -2.00 7.10 2.36
CA ASP A 70 -3.44 6.82 2.50
C ASP A 70 -3.74 5.36 2.92
N GLY A 71 -2.99 4.84 3.89
CA GLY A 71 -3.18 3.49 4.41
C GLY A 71 -2.86 2.37 3.41
N LYS A 72 -2.01 2.62 2.41
CA LYS A 72 -1.51 1.64 1.46
C LYS A 72 0.00 1.72 1.35
N VAL A 73 0.64 0.58 1.16
CA VAL A 73 2.07 0.53 0.79
C VAL A 73 2.19 0.70 -0.72
N TRP A 74 2.91 1.72 -1.13
CA TRP A 74 3.22 2.00 -2.53
C TRP A 74 4.68 1.68 -2.83
N LEU A 75 4.91 1.06 -3.97
CA LEU A 75 6.22 0.73 -4.50
C LEU A 75 6.51 1.58 -5.73
N GLY A 76 7.78 2.01 -5.91
CA GLY A 76 8.19 2.86 -7.02
C GLY A 76 9.07 2.15 -8.03
N VAL A 77 8.73 2.26 -9.32
CA VAL A 77 9.54 1.78 -10.45
C VAL A 77 9.66 2.86 -11.53
N GLY A 78 10.72 2.80 -12.32
CA GLY A 78 10.86 3.72 -13.45
C GLY A 78 10.07 3.28 -14.67
N GLU A 79 9.36 4.21 -15.31
CA GLU A 79 8.64 3.98 -16.57
C GLU A 79 9.55 3.36 -17.66
N PHE A 80 10.84 3.78 -17.69
CA PHE A 80 11.85 3.31 -18.65
C PHE A 80 12.56 2.02 -18.21
N LYS A 81 12.26 1.49 -17.02
CA LYS A 81 12.86 0.26 -16.54
C LYS A 81 12.19 -0.97 -17.16
N ASN A 82 12.98 -1.99 -17.45
CA ASN A 82 12.50 -3.25 -18.04
C ASN A 82 11.51 -4.03 -17.17
N VAL A 83 11.23 -3.58 -15.95
CA VAL A 83 10.22 -4.14 -15.06
C VAL A 83 8.82 -3.56 -15.32
N TYR A 84 8.73 -2.33 -15.81
CA TYR A 84 7.45 -1.62 -15.92
C TYR A 84 6.51 -2.26 -16.95
N ARG A 85 6.98 -2.43 -18.20
CA ARG A 85 6.14 -2.99 -19.28
C ARG A 85 5.64 -4.42 -18.99
N PRO A 86 6.49 -5.37 -18.57
CA PRO A 86 6.03 -6.69 -18.14
C PRO A 86 5.00 -6.63 -17.03
N LEU A 87 5.19 -5.77 -16.02
CA LEU A 87 4.28 -5.65 -14.89
C LEU A 87 2.92 -5.03 -15.28
N VAL A 88 2.88 -4.17 -16.30
CA VAL A 88 1.63 -3.67 -16.87
C VAL A 88 0.93 -4.76 -17.68
N ALA A 89 1.68 -5.55 -18.48
CA ALA A 89 1.13 -6.62 -19.31
C ALA A 89 0.63 -7.82 -18.49
N ASN A 90 1.37 -8.18 -17.42
CA ASN A 90 1.00 -9.22 -16.47
C ASN A 90 1.21 -8.68 -15.05
N PRO A 91 0.13 -8.23 -14.38
CA PRO A 91 0.23 -7.60 -13.07
C PRO A 91 0.54 -8.58 -11.92
N LYS A 92 0.52 -9.87 -12.14
CA LYS A 92 0.87 -10.86 -11.12
C LYS A 92 2.32 -10.70 -10.72
N CYS A 93 2.57 -10.53 -9.42
CA CYS A 93 3.92 -10.32 -8.92
C CYS A 93 4.08 -10.79 -7.47
N GLU A 94 5.32 -10.93 -7.07
CA GLU A 94 5.72 -11.26 -5.70
C GLU A 94 6.85 -10.34 -5.24
N VAL A 95 6.71 -9.81 -4.03
CA VAL A 95 7.76 -9.06 -3.34
C VAL A 95 8.37 -9.93 -2.27
N VAL A 96 9.70 -10.02 -2.26
CA VAL A 96 10.47 -10.74 -1.23
C VAL A 96 11.42 -9.77 -0.54
N ALA A 97 11.36 -9.72 0.79
CA ALA A 97 12.24 -8.88 1.62
C ALA A 97 12.88 -9.70 2.73
N LEU A 98 14.19 -9.91 2.60
CA LEU A 98 14.98 -10.65 3.58
C LEU A 98 15.18 -9.82 4.86
N GLN A 99 14.93 -10.39 6.02
CA GLN A 99 15.08 -9.68 7.28
C GLN A 99 16.53 -9.69 7.77
N PRO A 100 17.10 -8.53 8.18
CA PRO A 100 18.50 -8.45 8.60
C PRO A 100 18.85 -9.31 9.82
N ALA A 101 17.89 -9.52 10.74
CA ALA A 101 18.08 -10.39 11.90
C ALA A 101 18.20 -11.88 11.54
N GLY A 102 18.10 -12.21 10.25
CA GLY A 102 18.26 -13.56 9.73
C GLY A 102 17.05 -14.47 9.94
N GLY A 103 17.04 -15.56 9.20
CA GLY A 103 16.10 -16.66 9.38
C GLY A 103 14.64 -16.42 8.98
N LYS A 104 14.28 -15.23 8.51
CA LYS A 104 12.92 -14.93 8.05
C LYS A 104 12.93 -14.00 6.83
N TRP A 105 11.89 -14.10 5.99
CA TRP A 105 11.66 -13.14 4.90
C TRP A 105 10.17 -12.88 4.73
N LEU A 106 9.86 -11.64 4.34
CA LEU A 106 8.54 -11.28 3.85
C LEU A 106 8.35 -11.88 2.45
N ARG A 107 7.23 -12.58 2.24
CA ARG A 107 6.66 -12.86 0.92
C ARG A 107 5.34 -12.09 0.82
N TRP A 108 5.23 -11.19 -0.15
CA TRP A 108 4.03 -10.40 -0.39
C TRP A 108 3.64 -10.55 -1.86
N THR A 109 2.64 -11.39 -2.12
CA THR A 109 2.13 -11.71 -3.45
C THR A 109 0.86 -10.93 -3.74
N GLY A 110 0.57 -10.69 -5.01
CA GLY A 110 -0.65 -10.03 -5.43
C GLY A 110 -0.62 -9.58 -6.89
N ARG A 111 -1.52 -8.66 -7.22
CA ARG A 111 -1.58 -8.01 -8.53
C ARG A 111 -1.20 -6.54 -8.41
N ALA A 112 -0.23 -6.10 -9.18
CA ALA A 112 0.17 -4.70 -9.22
C ALA A 112 -0.97 -3.83 -9.78
N VAL A 113 -1.32 -2.76 -9.05
CA VAL A 113 -2.26 -1.72 -9.47
C VAL A 113 -1.54 -0.40 -9.45
N PHE A 114 -1.32 0.17 -10.62
CA PHE A 114 -0.65 1.45 -10.78
C PHE A 114 -1.58 2.61 -10.46
N ALA A 115 -1.02 3.63 -9.82
CA ALA A 115 -1.72 4.90 -9.64
C ALA A 115 -1.87 5.63 -10.98
N GLU A 116 -3.01 6.29 -11.17
CA GLU A 116 -3.35 7.02 -12.39
C GLU A 116 -3.73 8.49 -12.09
N GLY A 117 -3.77 9.31 -13.13
CA GLY A 117 -4.22 10.70 -13.03
C GLY A 117 -3.51 11.51 -11.95
N ALA A 118 -4.27 12.23 -11.15
CA ALA A 118 -3.77 13.07 -10.07
C ALA A 118 -3.11 12.28 -8.93
N GLU A 119 -3.58 11.05 -8.63
CA GLU A 119 -2.95 10.18 -7.62
C GLU A 119 -1.53 9.81 -8.03
N ARG A 120 -1.30 9.47 -9.29
CA ARG A 120 0.05 9.19 -9.81
C ARG A 120 0.98 10.38 -9.61
N GLU A 121 0.53 11.60 -9.93
CA GLU A 121 1.35 12.80 -9.80
C GLU A 121 1.70 13.11 -8.36
N ARG A 122 0.75 12.95 -7.45
CA ARG A 122 0.93 13.13 -6.02
C ARG A 122 1.93 12.11 -5.46
N LEU A 123 1.78 10.84 -5.79
CA LEU A 123 2.68 9.78 -5.33
C LEU A 123 4.09 9.96 -5.89
N GLU A 124 4.24 10.26 -7.18
CA GLU A 124 5.55 10.57 -7.77
C GLU A 124 6.24 11.69 -6.98
N GLU A 125 5.51 12.75 -6.60
CA GLU A 125 6.08 13.84 -5.81
C GLU A 125 6.48 13.39 -4.39
N VAL A 126 5.69 12.55 -3.73
CA VAL A 126 6.04 11.98 -2.41
C VAL A 126 7.37 11.22 -2.50
N PHE A 127 7.54 10.34 -3.48
CA PHE A 127 8.76 9.57 -3.67
C PHE A 127 9.98 10.44 -4.00
N LEU A 128 9.80 11.46 -4.84
CA LEU A 128 10.88 12.36 -5.24
C LEU A 128 11.26 13.35 -4.14
N THR A 129 10.33 13.68 -3.24
CA THR A 129 10.62 14.51 -2.07
C THR A 129 11.37 13.72 -1.00
N ALA A 130 11.00 12.47 -0.78
CA ALA A 130 11.71 11.57 0.14
C ALA A 130 13.13 11.22 -0.34
N ALA A 131 13.36 11.22 -1.66
CA ALA A 131 14.67 10.92 -2.25
C ALA A 131 15.05 11.95 -3.35
N PRO A 132 15.45 13.19 -3.00
CA PRO A 132 15.67 14.29 -3.97
C PRO A 132 16.70 13.96 -5.06
N ARG A 133 17.68 13.09 -4.75
CA ARG A 133 18.68 12.62 -5.73
C ARG A 133 18.05 11.93 -6.94
N LEU A 134 16.86 11.35 -6.77
CA LEU A 134 16.16 10.65 -7.85
C LEU A 134 15.60 11.61 -8.90
N ARG A 135 15.42 12.91 -8.60
CA ARG A 135 14.96 13.92 -9.56
C ARG A 135 15.90 14.09 -10.77
N ARG A 136 17.16 13.66 -10.67
CA ARG A 136 18.06 13.61 -11.83
C ARG A 136 17.67 12.53 -12.84
N ILE A 137 17.01 11.47 -12.38
CA ILE A 137 16.60 10.31 -13.19
C ILE A 137 15.13 10.44 -13.57
N TYR A 138 14.29 10.79 -12.59
CA TYR A 138 12.85 10.92 -12.73
C TYR A 138 12.49 12.42 -12.77
N ASN A 139 12.18 12.93 -13.94
CA ASN A 139 11.99 14.38 -14.16
C ASN A 139 10.59 14.73 -14.70
N LYS A 140 9.62 13.87 -14.50
CA LYS A 140 8.21 14.03 -14.93
C LYS A 140 8.01 14.12 -16.45
N LYS A 141 9.06 14.01 -17.27
CA LYS A 141 8.92 13.93 -18.73
C LYS A 141 8.38 12.56 -19.13
N PRO A 142 7.63 12.46 -20.25
CA PRO A 142 7.21 11.16 -20.80
C PRO A 142 8.42 10.21 -20.95
N GLY A 143 8.25 8.97 -20.55
CA GLY A 143 9.33 7.96 -20.56
C GLY A 143 10.37 8.12 -19.45
N LYS A 144 10.27 9.12 -18.55
CA LYS A 144 11.18 9.33 -17.41
C LYS A 144 10.45 9.57 -16.10
N ARG A 145 9.25 9.04 -15.97
CA ARG A 145 8.44 9.16 -14.75
C ARG A 145 8.74 8.04 -13.76
N MET A 146 8.50 8.32 -12.50
CA MET A 146 8.39 7.29 -11.49
C MET A 146 6.93 6.82 -11.45
N MET A 147 6.74 5.54 -11.68
CA MET A 147 5.44 4.89 -11.66
C MET A 147 5.27 4.21 -10.31
N CYS A 148 4.20 4.55 -9.60
CA CYS A 148 3.90 3.99 -8.28
C CYS A 148 2.79 2.97 -8.40
N PHE A 149 2.92 1.83 -7.72
CA PHE A 149 1.92 0.78 -7.68
C PHE A 149 1.78 0.20 -6.27
N THR A 150 0.62 -0.34 -5.99
CA THR A 150 0.33 -1.15 -4.79
C THR A 150 -0.09 -2.55 -5.22
N LEU A 151 -0.22 -3.49 -4.28
CA LEU A 151 -0.73 -4.83 -4.58
C LEU A 151 -2.19 -4.96 -4.15
N ALA A 152 -3.02 -5.42 -5.07
CA ALA A 152 -4.39 -5.86 -4.83
C ALA A 152 -4.47 -7.39 -4.80
N ASP A 153 -5.55 -7.94 -4.23
CA ASP A 153 -5.74 -9.38 -4.02
C ASP A 153 -4.51 -10.00 -3.34
N ALA A 154 -4.01 -9.27 -2.34
CA ALA A 154 -2.69 -9.50 -1.78
C ALA A 154 -2.70 -10.51 -0.64
N ARG A 155 -1.60 -11.26 -0.54
CA ARG A 155 -1.28 -12.14 0.57
C ARG A 155 0.12 -11.82 1.07
N ALA A 156 0.28 -11.57 2.35
CA ALA A 156 1.58 -11.34 2.98
C ALA A 156 1.87 -12.38 4.06
N GLU A 157 3.04 -12.95 3.99
CA GLU A 157 3.52 -13.99 4.87
C GLU A 157 4.90 -13.64 5.41
N LEU A 158 5.14 -13.92 6.67
CA LEU A 158 6.48 -13.94 7.23
C LEU A 158 6.97 -15.39 7.32
N ILE A 159 7.86 -15.77 6.42
CA ILE A 159 8.33 -17.15 6.27
C ILE A 159 9.67 -17.29 7.01
N PRO A 160 9.77 -18.16 8.02
CA PRO A 160 11.03 -18.49 8.64
C PRO A 160 11.82 -19.49 7.77
N MET A 161 13.12 -19.54 7.96
CA MET A 161 13.99 -20.54 7.33
C MET A 161 13.59 -21.98 7.72
N MET A 162 13.02 -22.14 8.92
CA MET A 162 12.42 -23.38 9.42
C MET A 162 10.89 -23.18 9.56
N PRO A 163 10.04 -23.98 8.88
CA PRO A 163 8.59 -23.88 8.98
C PRO A 163 8.06 -24.21 10.39
N PRO A 164 6.82 -23.78 10.76
CA PRO A 164 5.85 -23.08 9.93
C PRO A 164 6.10 -21.58 9.80
N GLY A 165 5.59 -20.99 8.70
CA GLY A 165 5.50 -19.53 8.50
C GLY A 165 4.22 -18.94 9.09
N GLU A 166 4.14 -17.61 9.14
CA GLU A 166 2.98 -16.84 9.59
C GLU A 166 2.37 -16.07 8.41
N VAL A 167 1.11 -16.35 8.10
CA VAL A 167 0.30 -15.53 7.18
C VAL A 167 -0.38 -14.44 7.98
N PHE A 168 -0.21 -13.18 7.62
CA PHE A 168 -0.82 -12.04 8.32
C PHE A 168 -1.63 -11.12 7.38
N LEU A 169 -1.71 -11.46 6.10
CA LEU A 169 -2.64 -10.89 5.12
C LEU A 169 -2.98 -11.95 4.09
N ASP A 170 -4.25 -12.20 3.86
CA ASP A 170 -4.75 -13.05 2.78
C ASP A 170 -6.07 -12.48 2.22
N GLU A 171 -5.97 -11.64 1.20
CA GLU A 171 -7.11 -11.05 0.48
C GLU A 171 -7.68 -12.02 -0.58
N THR A 172 -7.12 -13.22 -0.72
CA THR A 172 -7.56 -14.24 -1.68
C THR A 172 -8.45 -15.29 -1.04
N ALA A 173 -8.45 -15.39 0.28
CA ALA A 173 -9.27 -16.33 1.01
C ALA A 173 -10.77 -15.96 0.84
N GLY A 174 -11.52 -16.85 0.19
CA GLY A 174 -12.98 -16.69 -0.04
C GLY A 174 -13.35 -16.29 -1.46
N LYS A 175 -12.43 -16.31 -2.41
CA LYS A 175 -12.72 -16.15 -3.85
C LYS A 175 -12.84 -17.50 -4.56
#